data_e063884ca809106d080988242019ed37
#
_entry.id   e063884ca809106d080988242019ed37
#
_cell.length_a   1.000
_cell.length_b   1.000
_cell.length_c   1.000
_cell.angle_alpha   90.00
_cell.angle_beta   90.00
_cell.angle_gamma   90.00
#
_symmetry.space_group_name_H-M   'P 1'
#
loop_
_entity.id
_entity.type
_entity.pdbx_description
1 polymer ?
#
loop_
_entity_poly.entity_id
_entity_poly.type
_entity_poly.pdbx_seq_one_letter_code
_entity_poly.pdbx_strand_id
1 'polypeptide(L)'
;ITIVQNAEVCKTINKKNYVEVNYKNTKTNKIYSLKSKYLIGCDGANSFLRNEINSEMEHLGFEQRWAVIDVILKRKKMDLPDRTIQYCSQSRPATYCRNVGKRRRWEIALKKNENSETFFEEKTLWKFLSRWIAPDDAHIERKTIYKFQSAIAKKWRKGRIFLVGDAA
;
A
#
# COMPACT_ATOMS: atom_id res chain seq x y z
N ILE A 1 -15.24 17.50 -10.29
CA ILE A 1 -15.06 16.12 -9.78
C ILE A 1 -15.88 16.00 -8.50
N THR A 2 -16.69 14.95 -8.40
CA THR A 2 -17.44 14.62 -7.17
C THR A 2 -16.70 13.56 -6.40
N ILE A 3 -16.45 13.80 -5.09
CA ILE A 3 -15.83 12.84 -4.18
C ILE A 3 -16.89 12.34 -3.22
N VAL A 4 -17.08 11.02 -3.17
CA VAL A 4 -18.01 10.38 -2.23
C VAL A 4 -17.21 9.60 -1.19
N GLN A 5 -17.22 10.07 0.05
CA GLN A 5 -16.53 9.42 1.15
C GLN A 5 -17.40 8.37 1.83
N ASN A 6 -16.78 7.44 2.55
CA ASN A 6 -17.44 6.33 3.24
C ASN A 6 -18.31 5.49 2.28
N ALA A 7 -17.86 5.31 1.04
CA ALA A 7 -18.53 4.58 -0.02
C ALA A 7 -17.72 3.33 -0.38
N GLU A 8 -18.28 2.18 -0.14
CA GLU A 8 -17.70 0.88 -0.48
C GLU A 8 -18.47 0.28 -1.65
N VAL A 9 -17.80 0.04 -2.77
CA VAL A 9 -18.42 -0.61 -3.94
C VAL A 9 -18.71 -2.07 -3.60
N CYS A 10 -19.96 -2.48 -3.78
CA CYS A 10 -20.41 -3.84 -3.42
C CYS A 10 -20.94 -4.65 -4.61
N LYS A 11 -21.24 -4.01 -5.74
CA LYS A 11 -21.71 -4.69 -6.95
C LYS A 11 -21.50 -3.84 -8.18
N THR A 12 -21.16 -4.48 -9.30
CA THR A 12 -21.12 -3.83 -10.61
C THR A 12 -21.96 -4.59 -11.64
N ILE A 13 -22.59 -3.86 -12.55
CA ILE A 13 -23.37 -4.44 -13.66
C ILE A 13 -22.88 -3.79 -14.95
N ASN A 14 -22.14 -4.55 -15.75
CA ASN A 14 -21.60 -4.08 -17.02
C ASN A 14 -22.65 -4.24 -18.13
N LYS A 15 -23.14 -3.13 -18.67
CA LYS A 15 -24.12 -3.08 -19.75
C LYS A 15 -23.48 -2.61 -21.07
N LYS A 16 -24.17 -2.77 -22.19
CA LYS A 16 -23.67 -2.37 -23.53
C LYS A 16 -23.24 -0.89 -23.56
N ASN A 17 -24.04 0.02 -22.99
CA ASN A 17 -23.85 1.46 -23.10
C ASN A 17 -23.39 2.14 -21.81
N TYR A 18 -23.43 1.48 -20.66
CA TYR A 18 -23.05 2.01 -19.35
C TYR A 18 -22.62 0.90 -18.39
N VAL A 19 -21.99 1.27 -17.31
CA VAL A 19 -21.81 0.41 -16.15
C VAL A 19 -22.62 0.99 -14.99
N GLU A 20 -23.33 0.15 -14.27
CA GLU A 20 -24.02 0.48 -13.03
C GLU A 20 -23.17 0.03 -11.84
N VAL A 21 -22.99 0.92 -10.87
CA VAL A 21 -22.17 0.69 -9.70
C VAL A 21 -23.03 0.86 -8.46
N ASN A 22 -23.15 -0.18 -7.66
CA ASN A 22 -23.80 -0.11 -6.37
C ASN A 22 -22.72 0.02 -5.29
N TYR A 23 -22.88 1.02 -4.43
CA TYR A 23 -21.99 1.23 -3.30
C TYR A 23 -22.77 1.41 -2.00
N LYS A 24 -22.21 0.93 -0.94
CA LYS A 24 -22.73 0.99 0.42
C LYS A 24 -22.06 2.15 1.16
N ASN A 25 -22.83 3.02 1.78
CA ASN A 25 -22.28 3.97 2.73
C ASN A 25 -21.93 3.24 4.03
N THR A 26 -20.64 3.21 4.39
CA THR A 26 -20.13 2.44 5.54
C THR A 26 -20.58 2.95 6.90
N LYS A 27 -21.07 4.20 6.99
CA LYS A 27 -21.62 4.77 8.23
C LYS A 27 -23.10 4.49 8.41
N THR A 28 -23.89 4.55 7.33
CA THR A 28 -25.36 4.43 7.40
C THR A 28 -25.87 3.09 6.93
N ASN A 29 -25.01 2.25 6.36
CA ASN A 29 -25.34 0.97 5.71
C ASN A 29 -26.32 1.07 4.53
N LYS A 30 -26.68 2.28 4.09
CA LYS A 30 -27.54 2.48 2.92
C LYS A 30 -26.81 2.18 1.63
N ILE A 31 -27.52 1.57 0.69
CA ILE A 31 -27.01 1.24 -0.66
C ILE A 31 -27.50 2.31 -1.64
N TYR A 32 -26.60 2.75 -2.49
CA TYR A 32 -26.83 3.71 -3.56
C TYR A 32 -26.40 3.11 -4.90
N SER A 33 -27.00 3.55 -5.97
CA SER A 33 -26.63 3.18 -7.32
C SER A 33 -26.29 4.41 -8.16
N LEU A 34 -25.30 4.29 -9.01
CA LEU A 34 -24.98 5.28 -10.01
C LEU A 34 -24.65 4.61 -11.34
N LYS A 35 -24.84 5.35 -12.44
CA LYS A 35 -24.52 4.89 -13.79
C LYS A 35 -23.42 5.79 -14.37
N SER A 36 -22.47 5.17 -15.06
CA SER A 36 -21.41 5.89 -15.78
C SER A 36 -21.09 5.21 -17.11
N LYS A 37 -20.42 5.95 -18.01
CA LYS A 37 -19.96 5.37 -19.28
C LYS A 37 -18.88 4.32 -19.07
N TYR A 38 -17.98 4.54 -18.11
CA TYR A 38 -16.87 3.68 -17.76
C TYR A 38 -16.67 3.64 -16.26
N LEU A 39 -16.10 2.55 -15.76
CA LEU A 39 -15.65 2.37 -14.38
C LEU A 39 -14.16 2.06 -14.38
N ILE A 40 -13.41 2.80 -13.57
CA ILE A 40 -11.97 2.60 -13.40
C ILE A 40 -11.72 2.14 -11.99
N GLY A 41 -11.16 0.94 -11.84
CA GLY A 41 -10.78 0.33 -10.58
C GLY A 41 -9.36 0.70 -10.20
N CYS A 42 -9.23 1.58 -9.20
CA CYS A 42 -7.97 1.93 -8.54
C CYS A 42 -8.01 1.45 -7.08
N ASP A 43 -8.60 0.27 -6.85
CA ASP A 43 -8.98 -0.26 -5.55
C ASP A 43 -7.89 -1.17 -4.92
N GLY A 44 -6.65 -1.02 -5.42
CA GLY A 44 -5.45 -1.56 -4.79
C GLY A 44 -5.20 -3.04 -5.03
N ALA A 45 -4.19 -3.58 -4.33
CA ALA A 45 -3.70 -4.95 -4.51
C ALA A 45 -4.78 -6.02 -4.26
N ASN A 46 -5.76 -5.76 -3.39
CA ASN A 46 -6.88 -6.65 -3.09
C ASN A 46 -8.17 -6.28 -3.87
N SER A 47 -8.01 -5.81 -5.09
CA SER A 47 -9.06 -5.24 -5.92
C SER A 47 -10.33 -6.10 -5.99
N PHE A 48 -11.45 -5.52 -5.56
CA PHE A 48 -12.79 -6.05 -5.78
C PHE A 48 -13.13 -6.10 -7.26
N LEU A 49 -12.79 -5.04 -8.01
CA LEU A 49 -13.12 -4.97 -9.44
C LEU A 49 -12.33 -5.98 -10.28
N ARG A 50 -11.11 -6.33 -9.88
CA ARG A 50 -10.36 -7.42 -10.54
C ARG A 50 -11.12 -8.74 -10.44
N ASN A 51 -11.70 -9.04 -9.28
CA ASN A 51 -12.53 -10.24 -9.11
C ASN A 51 -13.83 -10.16 -9.92
N GLU A 52 -14.50 -8.99 -9.95
CA GLU A 52 -15.72 -8.77 -10.75
C GLU A 52 -15.53 -9.00 -12.27
N ILE A 53 -14.36 -8.67 -12.79
CA ILE A 53 -14.05 -8.93 -14.19
C ILE A 53 -13.49 -10.33 -14.45
N ASN A 54 -13.34 -11.16 -13.42
CA ASN A 54 -12.72 -12.49 -13.46
C ASN A 54 -11.31 -12.43 -14.07
N SER A 55 -10.46 -11.55 -13.54
CA SER A 55 -9.06 -11.45 -13.91
C SER A 55 -8.18 -12.10 -12.84
N GLU A 56 -7.45 -13.12 -13.23
CA GLU A 56 -6.45 -13.76 -12.40
C GLU A 56 -5.17 -12.94 -12.35
N MET A 57 -4.38 -13.11 -11.30
CA MET A 57 -3.03 -12.58 -11.22
C MET A 57 -2.02 -13.58 -11.76
N GLU A 58 -1.14 -13.12 -12.60
CA GLU A 58 0.06 -13.84 -13.03
C GLU A 58 1.22 -13.41 -12.13
N HIS A 59 1.78 -14.36 -11.39
CA HIS A 59 2.91 -14.13 -10.49
C HIS A 59 4.22 -14.33 -11.24
N LEU A 60 5.10 -13.33 -11.20
CA LEU A 60 6.38 -13.33 -11.91
C LEU A 60 7.55 -13.90 -11.07
N GLY A 61 7.23 -14.59 -9.96
CA GLY A 61 8.19 -15.33 -9.15
C GLY A 61 8.98 -14.51 -8.13
N PHE A 62 8.79 -13.19 -8.07
CA PHE A 62 9.40 -12.34 -7.04
C PHE A 62 8.44 -12.13 -5.87
N GLU A 63 8.91 -12.44 -4.66
CA GLU A 63 8.21 -12.18 -3.42
C GLU A 63 9.22 -11.80 -2.34
N GLN A 64 8.97 -10.69 -1.64
CA GLN A 64 9.83 -10.24 -0.57
C GLN A 64 9.03 -9.55 0.53
N ARG A 65 9.37 -9.85 1.80
CA ARG A 65 8.80 -9.19 2.97
C ARG A 65 9.66 -8.00 3.37
N TRP A 66 9.02 -6.90 3.67
CA TRP A 66 9.68 -5.68 4.12
C TRP A 66 9.02 -5.16 5.40
N ALA A 67 9.82 -4.84 6.39
CA ALA A 67 9.38 -4.10 7.56
C ALA A 67 9.24 -2.62 7.18
N VAL A 68 8.05 -2.08 7.30
CA VAL A 68 7.74 -0.66 7.09
C VAL A 68 7.56 -0.01 8.44
N ILE A 69 8.40 0.96 8.74
CA ILE A 69 8.48 1.65 10.04
C ILE A 69 8.26 3.13 9.80
N ASP A 70 7.12 3.64 10.25
CA ASP A 70 6.81 5.07 10.24
C ASP A 70 7.17 5.67 11.59
N VAL A 71 7.87 6.79 11.57
CA VAL A 71 8.26 7.53 12.77
C VAL A 71 7.92 9.00 12.68
N ILE A 72 7.74 9.63 13.84
CA ILE A 72 7.63 11.08 14.00
C ILE A 72 8.88 11.58 14.72
N LEU A 73 9.67 12.43 14.04
CA LEU A 73 10.85 13.04 14.63
C LEU A 73 10.45 14.02 15.76
N LYS A 74 11.15 13.93 16.89
CA LYS A 74 10.96 14.86 18.02
C LYS A 74 11.48 16.26 17.68
N ARG A 75 12.59 16.36 16.94
CA ARG A 75 13.22 17.61 16.50
C ARG A 75 13.00 17.84 15.00
N LYS A 76 12.91 19.11 14.58
CA LYS A 76 12.74 19.48 13.16
C LYS A 76 14.02 19.31 12.35
N LYS A 77 15.18 19.64 12.93
CA LYS A 77 16.46 19.63 12.25
C LYS A 77 17.26 18.42 12.72
N MET A 78 17.33 17.43 11.86
CA MET A 78 18.18 16.26 12.01
C MET A 78 19.01 16.11 10.75
N ASP A 79 20.18 15.52 10.87
CA ASP A 79 21.07 15.23 9.73
C ASP A 79 20.55 14.00 8.96
N LEU A 80 19.35 14.16 8.42
CA LEU A 80 18.69 13.17 7.58
C LEU A 80 18.52 13.74 6.17
N PRO A 81 18.63 12.91 5.14
CA PRO A 81 18.47 13.34 3.75
C PRO A 81 17.13 14.02 3.51
N ASP A 82 17.12 15.11 2.73
CA ASP A 82 15.88 15.82 2.36
C ASP A 82 15.18 15.20 1.14
N ARG A 83 15.49 13.96 0.83
CA ARG A 83 14.93 13.16 -0.27
C ARG A 83 14.84 11.71 0.11
N THR A 84 14.03 10.95 -0.62
CA THR A 84 13.98 9.48 -0.52
C THR A 84 15.28 8.88 -1.03
N ILE A 85 15.84 7.93 -0.29
CA ILE A 85 17.07 7.23 -0.64
C ILE A 85 16.84 5.73 -0.57
N GLN A 86 17.22 5.04 -1.63
CA GLN A 86 17.27 3.59 -1.66
C GLN A 86 18.70 3.10 -1.38
N TYR A 87 18.87 2.32 -0.35
CA TYR A 87 20.14 1.70 0.02
C TYR A 87 20.19 0.30 -0.61
N CYS A 88 20.91 0.19 -1.73
CA CYS A 88 21.07 -1.06 -2.49
C CYS A 88 22.13 -1.96 -1.85
N SER A 89 21.92 -2.36 -0.60
CA SER A 89 22.83 -3.27 0.09
C SER A 89 22.49 -4.71 -0.26
N GLN A 90 23.49 -5.49 -0.70
CA GLN A 90 23.32 -6.90 -1.00
C GLN A 90 22.84 -7.72 0.21
N SER A 91 23.32 -7.38 1.41
CA SER A 91 22.96 -8.10 2.64
C SER A 91 21.58 -7.72 3.19
N ARG A 92 21.20 -6.45 3.06
CA ARG A 92 19.94 -5.91 3.57
C ARG A 92 19.55 -4.62 2.83
N PRO A 93 18.79 -4.72 1.76
CA PRO A 93 18.22 -3.54 1.10
C PRO A 93 17.32 -2.76 2.06
N ALA A 94 17.36 -1.43 1.95
CA ALA A 94 16.51 -0.55 2.73
C ALA A 94 16.16 0.70 1.93
N THR A 95 15.00 1.28 2.22
CA THR A 95 14.58 2.57 1.66
C THR A 95 14.28 3.52 2.81
N TYR A 96 14.86 4.70 2.75
CA TYR A 96 14.47 5.84 3.57
C TYR A 96 13.53 6.72 2.76
N CYS A 97 12.33 7.00 3.29
CA CYS A 97 11.36 7.91 2.69
C CYS A 97 11.24 9.18 3.52
N ARG A 98 11.55 10.30 2.92
CA ARG A 98 11.30 11.62 3.49
C ARG A 98 9.84 11.97 3.28
N ASN A 99 9.02 11.73 4.30
CA ASN A 99 7.61 12.08 4.32
C ASN A 99 7.38 13.55 4.70
N VAL A 100 6.12 13.99 4.71
CA VAL A 100 5.74 15.37 5.04
C VAL A 100 6.02 15.72 6.50
N GLY A 101 6.50 16.94 6.74
CA GLY A 101 6.75 17.46 8.07
C GLY A 101 7.81 16.69 8.84
N LYS A 102 7.46 16.22 10.02
CA LYS A 102 8.34 15.43 10.90
C LYS A 102 8.26 13.92 10.65
N ARG A 103 7.37 13.45 9.75
CA ARG A 103 7.24 12.02 9.46
C ARG A 103 8.39 11.53 8.60
N ARG A 104 8.91 10.35 8.94
CA ARG A 104 9.91 9.60 8.17
C ARG A 104 9.48 8.16 8.10
N ARG A 105 9.91 7.48 7.05
CA ARG A 105 9.68 6.04 6.90
C ARG A 105 10.96 5.34 6.55
N TRP A 106 11.17 4.20 7.15
CA TRP A 106 12.15 3.21 6.72
C TRP A 106 11.45 1.94 6.28
N GLU A 107 11.85 1.44 5.15
CA GLU A 107 11.44 0.14 4.64
C GLU A 107 12.69 -0.73 4.61
N ILE A 108 12.67 -1.84 5.32
CA ILE A 108 13.85 -2.70 5.52
C ILE A 108 13.50 -4.11 5.11
N ALA A 109 14.24 -4.67 4.15
CA ALA A 109 14.04 -6.04 3.68
C ALA A 109 14.26 -7.04 4.80
N LEU A 110 13.29 -7.94 4.99
CA LEU A 110 13.41 -9.08 5.89
C LEU A 110 14.07 -10.26 5.18
N LYS A 111 14.98 -10.93 5.88
CA LYS A 111 15.52 -12.21 5.41
C LYS A 111 14.46 -13.32 5.54
N LYS A 112 14.61 -14.39 4.76
CA LYS A 112 13.64 -15.50 4.74
C LYS A 112 13.34 -16.07 6.14
N ASN A 113 14.35 -16.16 7.00
CA ASN A 113 14.26 -16.78 8.32
C ASN A 113 13.94 -15.78 9.44
N GLU A 114 13.72 -14.50 9.13
CA GLU A 114 13.39 -13.50 10.15
C GLU A 114 11.90 -13.50 10.46
N ASN A 115 11.59 -13.62 11.76
CA ASN A 115 10.23 -13.49 12.25
C ASN A 115 9.89 -12.00 12.42
N SER A 116 8.68 -11.60 12.02
CA SER A 116 8.17 -10.25 12.16
C SER A 116 8.04 -9.80 13.61
N GLU A 117 7.64 -10.69 14.50
CA GLU A 117 7.47 -10.38 15.93
C GLU A 117 8.80 -10.01 16.54
N THR A 118 9.82 -10.87 16.38
CA THR A 118 11.17 -10.61 16.88
C THR A 118 11.81 -9.38 16.22
N PHE A 119 11.53 -9.13 14.94
CA PHE A 119 12.00 -7.94 14.25
C PHE A 119 11.44 -6.65 14.87
N PHE A 120 10.19 -6.68 15.33
CA PHE A 120 9.50 -5.54 15.93
C PHE A 120 9.66 -5.41 17.44
N GLU A 121 10.42 -6.29 18.08
CA GLU A 121 10.90 -6.04 19.44
C GLU A 121 11.68 -4.73 19.49
N GLU A 122 11.45 -3.92 20.50
CA GLU A 122 11.95 -2.55 20.57
C GLU A 122 13.48 -2.49 20.41
N LYS A 123 14.20 -3.34 21.12
CA LYS A 123 15.67 -3.43 21.03
C LYS A 123 16.15 -3.76 19.62
N THR A 124 15.52 -4.73 18.98
CA THR A 124 15.87 -5.17 17.63
C THR A 124 15.58 -4.09 16.60
N LEU A 125 14.39 -3.49 16.67
CA LEU A 125 13.96 -2.43 15.76
C LEU A 125 14.90 -1.22 15.82
N TRP A 126 15.22 -0.73 17.02
CA TRP A 126 16.13 0.40 17.19
C TRP A 126 17.56 0.08 16.74
N LYS A 127 18.01 -1.17 16.89
CA LYS A 127 19.29 -1.61 16.31
C LYS A 127 19.32 -1.45 14.79
N PHE A 128 18.24 -1.75 14.08
CA PHE A 128 18.17 -1.52 12.64
C PHE A 128 18.10 -0.05 12.27
N LEU A 129 17.42 0.78 13.05
CA LEU A 129 17.32 2.22 12.83
C LEU A 129 18.56 3.00 13.27
N SER A 130 19.45 2.42 14.11
CA SER A 130 20.59 3.11 14.71
C SER A 130 21.57 3.72 13.71
N ARG A 131 21.57 3.25 12.46
CA ARG A 131 22.32 3.85 11.37
C ARG A 131 21.89 5.29 11.05
N TRP A 132 20.65 5.65 11.37
CA TRP A 132 20.03 6.92 10.98
C TRP A 132 19.53 7.73 12.17
N ILE A 133 18.92 7.07 13.14
CA ILE A 133 18.29 7.72 14.29
C ILE A 133 18.40 6.86 15.56
N ALA A 134 18.35 7.52 16.72
CA ALA A 134 18.29 6.89 18.03
C ALA A 134 16.87 6.95 18.63
N PRO A 135 16.56 6.18 19.69
CA PRO A 135 15.24 6.23 20.36
C PRO A 135 14.85 7.64 20.85
N ASP A 136 15.85 8.45 21.22
CA ASP A 136 15.61 9.83 21.67
C ASP A 136 15.25 10.80 20.54
N ASP A 137 15.48 10.42 19.30
CA ASP A 137 15.25 11.27 18.13
C ASP A 137 13.81 11.20 17.59
N ALA A 138 13.08 10.10 17.85
CA ALA A 138 11.78 9.88 17.25
C ALA A 138 10.85 9.01 18.09
N HIS A 139 9.56 9.05 17.76
CA HIS A 139 8.53 8.11 18.20
C HIS A 139 8.15 7.18 17.05
N ILE A 140 7.99 5.90 17.32
CA ILE A 140 7.42 4.95 16.35
C ILE A 140 5.90 5.25 16.23
N GLU A 141 5.47 5.68 15.06
CA GLU A 141 4.05 5.93 14.76
C GLU A 141 3.35 4.64 14.32
N ARG A 142 4.04 3.84 13.49
CA ARG A 142 3.51 2.58 12.96
C ARG A 142 4.64 1.64 12.59
N LYS A 143 4.40 0.36 12.77
CA LYS A 143 5.26 -0.72 12.30
C LYS A 143 4.40 -1.82 11.68
N THR A 144 4.76 -2.29 10.49
CA THR A 144 4.02 -3.33 9.78
C THR A 144 4.93 -4.07 8.81
N ILE A 145 4.52 -5.27 8.40
CA ILE A 145 5.18 -6.02 7.33
C ILE A 145 4.36 -5.89 6.06
N TYR A 146 5.03 -5.44 5.00
CA TYR A 146 4.50 -5.53 3.65
C TYR A 146 5.13 -6.70 2.92
N LYS A 147 4.29 -7.42 2.19
CA LYS A 147 4.69 -8.46 1.29
C LYS A 147 4.62 -7.89 -0.13
N PHE A 148 5.77 -7.56 -0.67
CA PHE A 148 5.88 -7.14 -2.07
C PHE A 148 6.00 -8.38 -2.95
N GLN A 149 5.24 -8.38 -4.02
CA GLN A 149 5.27 -9.42 -5.03
C GLN A 149 5.20 -8.81 -6.42
N SER A 150 5.93 -9.40 -7.35
CA SER A 150 5.80 -9.04 -8.74
C SER A 150 4.68 -9.86 -9.35
N ALA A 151 3.56 -9.20 -9.64
CA ALA A 151 2.39 -9.84 -10.20
C ALA A 151 1.65 -8.85 -11.11
N ILE A 152 0.97 -9.39 -12.12
CA ILE A 152 0.22 -8.60 -13.09
C ILE A 152 -1.13 -9.26 -13.36
N ALA A 153 -2.19 -8.48 -13.48
CA ALA A 153 -3.50 -8.99 -13.84
C ALA A 153 -3.52 -9.42 -15.31
N LYS A 154 -3.96 -10.64 -15.60
CA LYS A 154 -4.04 -11.17 -16.97
C LYS A 154 -5.00 -10.39 -17.86
N LYS A 155 -6.01 -9.75 -17.27
CA LYS A 155 -6.99 -8.91 -17.98
C LYS A 155 -7.14 -7.60 -17.24
N TRP A 156 -6.95 -6.49 -17.94
CA TRP A 156 -7.08 -5.14 -17.37
C TRP A 156 -8.41 -4.49 -17.73
N ARG A 157 -9.21 -5.16 -18.55
CA ARG A 157 -10.50 -4.65 -19.01
C ARG A 157 -11.50 -5.78 -19.22
N LYS A 158 -12.77 -5.48 -18.89
CA LYS A 158 -13.94 -6.25 -19.34
C LYS A 158 -15.08 -5.28 -19.64
N GLY A 159 -15.44 -5.16 -20.95
CA GLY A 159 -16.44 -4.21 -21.38
C GLY A 159 -16.06 -2.77 -21.00
N ARG A 160 -16.79 -2.18 -20.07
CA ARG A 160 -16.62 -0.78 -19.62
C ARG A 160 -15.90 -0.63 -18.29
N ILE A 161 -15.40 -1.73 -17.75
CA ILE A 161 -14.64 -1.76 -16.49
C ILE A 161 -13.16 -1.91 -16.82
N PHE A 162 -12.32 -1.06 -16.22
CA PHE A 162 -10.87 -1.04 -16.38
C PHE A 162 -10.20 -1.16 -15.01
N LEU A 163 -9.04 -1.81 -14.96
CA LEU A 163 -8.16 -1.86 -13.77
C LEU A 163 -6.95 -0.94 -13.99
N VAL A 164 -6.55 -0.22 -12.94
CA VAL A 164 -5.43 0.72 -12.98
C VAL A 164 -4.67 0.68 -11.64
N GLY A 165 -3.37 0.98 -11.68
CA GLY A 165 -2.51 0.95 -10.48
C GLY A 165 -2.38 -0.46 -9.93
N ASP A 166 -2.30 -0.61 -8.60
CA ASP A 166 -2.10 -1.91 -7.94
C ASP A 166 -3.26 -2.90 -8.18
N ALA A 167 -4.41 -2.44 -8.65
CA ALA A 167 -5.49 -3.32 -9.06
C ALA A 167 -5.13 -4.12 -10.33
N ALA A 168 -4.25 -3.59 -11.16
CA ALA A 168 -3.77 -4.20 -12.40
C ALA A 168 -2.45 -4.92 -12.27
#